data_b7ef69a0407e4eb9e4f56291ab081fd0
#
_entry.id   b7ef69a0407e4eb9e4f56291ab081fd0
#
_cell.length_a   1.000
_cell.length_b   1.000
_cell.length_c   1.000
_cell.angle_alpha   90.00
_cell.angle_beta   90.00
_cell.angle_gamma   90.00
#
_symmetry.space_group_name_H-M   'P 1'
#
loop_
_entity.id
_entity.type
_entity.pdbx_description
1 polymer ?
#
loop_
_entity_poly.entity_id
_entity_poly.type
_entity_poly.pdbx_seq_one_letter_code
_entity_poly.pdbx_strand_id
1 'polypeptide(L)'
;MKLPIQLYVGGIISIFFVLLAMVSFVWTPFPVEVLQISQKFKSPEWPYLLGTDHYGRDIISMLMVGARTSIGVAIVAVGMGMIVGVPLGLTAAAIKGGVIDELIMRGNDLVFAFPSLVIAILITAVFGPSAINAILAIGIFNIPVFARVARGASLSLWTLDFVLSAKVAGKGKARISVEHILPNIANILLVQGTIQFSLGILAEAGLAYVGLGAQPPTPSWGRMLSDAQTLIYTHANLAII
;
A
#
# COMPACT_ATOMS: atom_id res chain seq x y z
N MET A 1 20.77 -10.57 22.54
CA MET A 1 20.56 -11.02 21.14
C MET A 1 20.93 -9.84 20.23
N LYS A 2 21.96 -9.96 19.39
CA LYS A 2 22.30 -8.88 18.45
C LYS A 2 21.28 -8.91 17.30
N LEU A 3 20.59 -7.80 17.08
CA LEU A 3 19.66 -7.67 15.96
C LEU A 3 20.45 -7.79 14.64
N PRO A 4 19.89 -8.46 13.61
CA PRO A 4 20.56 -8.61 12.32
C PRO A 4 20.74 -7.25 11.63
N ILE A 5 21.86 -7.08 10.93
CA ILE A 5 22.23 -5.81 10.27
C ILE A 5 21.16 -5.35 9.28
N GLN A 6 20.45 -6.28 8.65
CA GLN A 6 19.34 -6.00 7.72
C GLN A 6 18.21 -5.21 8.39
N LEU A 7 17.95 -5.45 9.69
CA LEU A 7 16.92 -4.73 10.43
C LEU A 7 17.31 -3.26 10.64
N TYR A 8 18.58 -3.00 10.94
CA TYR A 8 19.07 -1.61 11.07
C TYR A 8 19.03 -0.87 9.73
N VAL A 9 19.54 -1.49 8.68
CA VAL A 9 19.55 -0.88 7.33
C VAL A 9 18.13 -0.63 6.83
N GLY A 10 17.27 -1.65 6.87
CA GLY A 10 15.88 -1.51 6.46
C GLY A 10 15.11 -0.50 7.31
N GLY A 11 15.33 -0.50 8.63
CA GLY A 11 14.73 0.47 9.55
C GLY A 11 15.14 1.91 9.24
N ILE A 12 16.42 2.18 9.03
CA ILE A 12 16.93 3.52 8.70
C ILE A 12 16.33 4.02 7.39
N ILE A 13 16.32 3.18 6.33
CA ILE A 13 15.74 3.55 5.03
C ILE A 13 14.25 3.83 5.16
N SER A 14 13.50 2.96 5.85
CA SER A 14 12.07 3.13 6.04
C SER A 14 11.74 4.40 6.83
N ILE A 15 12.48 4.64 7.92
CA ILE A 15 12.31 5.86 8.75
C ILE A 15 12.63 7.10 7.91
N PHE A 16 13.69 7.08 7.10
CA PHE A 16 14.05 8.20 6.23
C PHE A 16 12.90 8.57 5.28
N PHE A 17 12.31 7.60 4.56
CA PHE A 17 11.22 7.89 3.64
C PHE A 17 9.92 8.29 4.34
N VAL A 18 9.63 7.72 5.51
CA VAL A 18 8.48 8.13 6.32
C VAL A 18 8.66 9.57 6.81
N LEU A 19 9.85 9.92 7.31
CA LEU A 19 10.14 11.30 7.73
C LEU A 19 10.07 12.26 6.55
N LEU A 20 10.60 11.89 5.38
CA LEU A 20 10.51 12.69 4.15
C LEU A 20 9.04 12.99 3.81
N ALA A 21 8.18 11.96 3.83
CA ALA A 21 6.76 12.08 3.60
C ALA A 21 6.08 12.96 4.66
N MET A 22 6.40 12.77 5.94
CA MET A 22 5.82 13.55 7.05
C MET A 22 6.20 15.03 6.98
N VAL A 23 7.48 15.34 6.71
CA VAL A 23 7.95 16.72 6.55
C VAL A 23 7.23 17.40 5.39
N SER A 24 6.93 16.69 4.30
CA SER A 24 6.24 17.25 3.13
C SER A 24 4.82 17.77 3.41
N PHE A 25 4.20 17.42 4.55
CA PHE A 25 2.91 17.99 4.95
C PHE A 25 3.03 19.44 5.44
N VAL A 26 4.18 19.81 5.99
CA VAL A 26 4.41 21.10 6.63
C VAL A 26 5.34 21.97 5.79
N TRP A 27 6.30 21.36 5.12
CA TRP A 27 7.33 22.10 4.41
C TRP A 27 7.88 21.34 3.20
N THR A 28 8.07 22.05 2.10
CA THR A 28 8.85 21.63 0.95
C THR A 28 9.76 22.78 0.52
N PRO A 29 10.95 22.55 -0.05
CA PRO A 29 11.83 23.63 -0.53
C PRO A 29 11.13 24.61 -1.46
N PHE A 30 10.32 24.07 -2.39
CA PHE A 30 9.55 24.87 -3.37
C PHE A 30 8.12 24.32 -3.50
N PRO A 31 7.13 25.16 -3.86
CA PRO A 31 5.77 24.70 -4.12
C PRO A 31 5.73 23.85 -5.40
N VAL A 32 5.23 22.61 -5.29
CA VAL A 32 5.17 21.66 -6.43
C VAL A 32 4.07 21.95 -7.44
N GLU A 33 3.11 22.80 -7.07
CA GLU A 33 1.95 23.15 -7.91
C GLU A 33 2.24 24.30 -8.88
N VAL A 34 3.31 25.05 -8.61
CA VAL A 34 3.68 26.22 -9.40
C VAL A 34 4.60 25.81 -10.55
N LEU A 35 4.14 26.02 -11.78
CA LEU A 35 4.93 25.76 -12.98
C LEU A 35 5.85 26.95 -13.26
N GLN A 36 7.15 26.69 -13.38
CA GLN A 36 8.18 27.68 -13.65
C GLN A 36 8.91 27.35 -14.96
N ILE A 37 8.24 27.55 -16.09
CA ILE A 37 8.74 27.15 -17.42
C ILE A 37 10.11 27.74 -17.74
N SER A 38 10.43 28.92 -17.22
CA SER A 38 11.75 29.56 -17.35
C SER A 38 12.87 28.80 -16.61
N GLN A 39 12.52 27.90 -15.68
CA GLN A 39 13.46 27.11 -14.89
C GLN A 39 13.50 25.63 -15.29
N LYS A 40 12.91 25.25 -16.44
CA LYS A 40 12.85 23.86 -16.88
C LYS A 40 14.23 23.27 -17.14
N PHE A 41 14.43 22.02 -16.78
CA PHE A 41 15.65 21.25 -17.00
C PHE A 41 16.92 21.88 -16.43
N LYS A 42 16.83 22.66 -15.34
CA LYS A 42 18.03 23.12 -14.67
C LYS A 42 18.81 21.94 -14.10
N SER A 43 20.12 22.00 -14.28
CA SER A 43 21.06 21.07 -13.67
C SER A 43 21.07 21.22 -12.15
N PRO A 44 21.53 20.18 -11.39
CA PRO A 44 21.73 20.28 -9.95
C PRO A 44 22.65 21.43 -9.59
N GLU A 45 22.10 22.51 -9.06
CA GLU A 45 22.80 23.70 -8.57
C GLU A 45 21.95 24.40 -7.50
N TRP A 46 22.58 25.19 -6.65
CA TRP A 46 21.84 25.99 -5.68
C TRP A 46 20.92 26.99 -6.38
N PRO A 47 19.62 27.11 -6.02
CA PRO A 47 18.94 26.44 -4.89
C PRO A 47 18.29 25.08 -5.23
N TYR A 48 18.34 24.59 -6.47
CA TYR A 48 17.73 23.34 -6.94
C TYR A 48 18.74 22.18 -6.86
N LEU A 49 18.90 21.59 -5.67
CA LEU A 49 19.97 20.61 -5.40
C LEU A 49 19.94 19.36 -6.28
N LEU A 50 18.76 18.88 -6.72
CA LEU A 50 18.61 17.81 -7.70
C LEU A 50 18.18 18.32 -9.09
N GLY A 51 18.13 19.64 -9.25
CA GLY A 51 17.67 20.28 -10.49
C GLY A 51 16.15 20.37 -10.56
N THR A 52 15.65 20.65 -11.78
CA THR A 52 14.23 20.83 -12.06
C THR A 52 13.74 19.93 -13.17
N ASP A 53 12.44 19.65 -13.18
CA ASP A 53 11.78 18.84 -14.20
C ASP A 53 11.46 19.65 -15.48
N HIS A 54 10.72 19.01 -16.39
CA HIS A 54 10.28 19.64 -17.66
C HIS A 54 9.26 20.76 -17.51
N TYR A 55 8.70 20.95 -16.31
CA TYR A 55 7.83 22.07 -15.95
C TYR A 55 8.54 23.13 -15.08
N GLY A 56 9.84 22.92 -14.76
CA GLY A 56 10.61 23.79 -13.89
C GLY A 56 10.30 23.61 -12.40
N ARG A 57 9.71 22.49 -12.01
CA ARG A 57 9.43 22.15 -10.61
C ARG A 57 10.67 21.53 -9.97
N ASP A 58 10.92 21.86 -8.71
CA ASP A 58 12.03 21.31 -7.94
C ASP A 58 11.87 19.80 -7.69
N ILE A 59 12.88 18.99 -8.06
CA ILE A 59 12.82 17.53 -7.96
C ILE A 59 12.76 17.07 -6.52
N ILE A 60 13.48 17.72 -5.57
CA ILE A 60 13.44 17.35 -4.14
C ILE A 60 12.02 17.52 -3.60
N SER A 61 11.39 18.66 -3.86
CA SER A 61 10.01 18.93 -3.45
C SER A 61 9.04 17.92 -4.04
N MET A 62 9.23 17.55 -5.32
CA MET A 62 8.47 16.52 -6.01
C MET A 62 8.62 15.13 -5.37
N LEU A 63 9.85 14.74 -5.03
CA LEU A 63 10.14 13.47 -4.34
C LEU A 63 9.49 13.41 -2.95
N MET A 64 9.55 14.52 -2.19
CA MET A 64 8.94 14.62 -0.86
C MET A 64 7.41 14.45 -0.93
N VAL A 65 6.75 15.19 -1.81
CA VAL A 65 5.30 15.10 -2.00
C VAL A 65 4.91 13.76 -2.64
N GLY A 66 5.70 13.27 -3.59
CA GLY A 66 5.54 11.94 -4.19
C GLY A 66 5.61 10.81 -3.16
N ALA A 67 6.56 10.88 -2.21
CA ALA A 67 6.64 9.95 -1.08
C ALA A 67 5.34 9.94 -0.26
N ARG A 68 4.82 11.13 0.09
CA ARG A 68 3.54 11.27 0.81
C ARG A 68 2.39 10.62 0.06
N THR A 69 2.30 10.85 -1.24
CA THR A 69 1.22 10.32 -2.09
C THR A 69 1.33 8.79 -2.21
N SER A 70 2.47 8.27 -2.64
CA SER A 70 2.67 6.84 -2.88
C SER A 70 2.57 6.01 -1.59
N ILE A 71 3.21 6.47 -0.49
CA ILE A 71 3.11 5.81 0.82
C ILE A 71 1.69 5.88 1.36
N GLY A 72 1.04 7.04 1.24
CA GLY A 72 -0.34 7.25 1.71
C GLY A 72 -1.33 6.32 1.00
N VAL A 73 -1.26 6.22 -0.32
CA VAL A 73 -2.09 5.30 -1.12
C VAL A 73 -1.88 3.85 -0.66
N ALA A 74 -0.62 3.41 -0.51
CA ALA A 74 -0.31 2.06 -0.10
C ALA A 74 -0.82 1.74 1.32
N ILE A 75 -0.61 2.64 2.30
CA ILE A 75 -1.10 2.44 3.68
C ILE A 75 -2.61 2.31 3.72
N VAL A 76 -3.34 3.22 3.05
CA VAL A 76 -4.81 3.22 3.08
C VAL A 76 -5.36 1.97 2.37
N ALA A 77 -4.79 1.59 1.22
CA ALA A 77 -5.20 0.41 0.47
C ALA A 77 -4.97 -0.90 1.26
N VAL A 78 -3.80 -1.05 1.88
CA VAL A 78 -3.48 -2.21 2.72
C VAL A 78 -4.34 -2.22 3.98
N GLY A 79 -4.52 -1.05 4.61
CA GLY A 79 -5.41 -0.89 5.76
C GLY A 79 -6.84 -1.30 5.44
N MET A 80 -7.39 -0.90 4.30
CA MET A 80 -8.71 -1.32 3.84
C MET A 80 -8.79 -2.85 3.67
N GLY A 81 -7.79 -3.45 3.02
CA GLY A 81 -7.70 -4.90 2.88
C GLY A 81 -7.66 -5.63 4.22
N MET A 82 -6.91 -5.10 5.18
CA MET A 82 -6.77 -5.68 6.52
C MET A 82 -8.07 -5.52 7.34
N ILE A 83 -8.66 -4.33 7.36
CA ILE A 83 -9.88 -4.02 8.14
C ILE A 83 -11.07 -4.88 7.67
N VAL A 84 -11.17 -5.17 6.38
CA VAL A 84 -12.25 -6.01 5.84
C VAL A 84 -11.84 -7.48 5.81
N GLY A 85 -10.65 -7.80 5.32
CA GLY A 85 -10.19 -9.17 5.11
C GLY A 85 -9.97 -9.95 6.40
N VAL A 86 -9.38 -9.34 7.43
CA VAL A 86 -9.12 -10.06 8.69
C VAL A 86 -10.41 -10.51 9.38
N PRO A 87 -11.45 -9.66 9.59
CA PRO A 87 -12.72 -10.12 10.13
C PRO A 87 -13.41 -11.21 9.29
N LEU A 88 -13.35 -11.11 7.96
CA LEU A 88 -13.87 -12.16 7.07
C LEU A 88 -13.14 -13.49 7.30
N GLY A 89 -11.81 -13.47 7.37
CA GLY A 89 -11.00 -14.66 7.61
C GLY A 89 -11.22 -15.28 8.98
N LEU A 90 -11.30 -14.46 10.04
CA LEU A 90 -11.65 -14.90 11.39
C LEU A 90 -13.03 -15.54 11.46
N THR A 91 -14.01 -14.94 10.79
CA THR A 91 -15.38 -15.46 10.72
C THR A 91 -15.41 -16.81 9.99
N ALA A 92 -14.76 -16.90 8.84
CA ALA A 92 -14.66 -18.14 8.08
C ALA A 92 -13.98 -19.27 8.89
N ALA A 93 -12.92 -18.97 9.65
CA ALA A 93 -12.27 -19.94 10.53
C ALA A 93 -13.16 -20.40 11.70
N ALA A 94 -13.92 -19.47 12.30
CA ALA A 94 -14.80 -19.77 13.42
C ALA A 94 -16.00 -20.66 13.04
N ILE A 95 -16.41 -20.65 11.76
CA ILE A 95 -17.56 -21.39 11.23
C ILE A 95 -17.10 -22.45 10.22
N LYS A 96 -15.87 -22.92 10.36
CA LYS A 96 -15.24 -23.86 9.44
C LYS A 96 -16.19 -24.91 8.85
N GLY A 97 -16.23 -25.04 7.53
CA GLY A 97 -17.03 -26.01 6.79
C GLY A 97 -18.52 -25.66 6.68
N GLY A 98 -18.95 -24.48 7.16
CA GLY A 98 -20.32 -23.99 7.00
C GLY A 98 -20.49 -23.18 5.69
N VAL A 99 -21.74 -22.95 5.32
CA VAL A 99 -22.12 -22.16 4.12
C VAL A 99 -21.47 -20.77 4.11
N ILE A 100 -21.34 -20.12 5.27
CA ILE A 100 -20.72 -18.79 5.38
C ILE A 100 -19.20 -18.87 5.10
N ASP A 101 -18.50 -19.89 5.60
CA ASP A 101 -17.09 -20.13 5.28
C ASP A 101 -16.90 -20.28 3.77
N GLU A 102 -17.74 -21.12 3.16
CA GLU A 102 -17.69 -21.38 1.71
C GLU A 102 -18.01 -20.11 0.91
N LEU A 103 -19.01 -19.35 1.28
CA LEU A 103 -19.40 -18.10 0.61
C LEU A 103 -18.28 -17.04 0.67
N ILE A 104 -17.64 -16.87 1.85
CA ILE A 104 -16.52 -15.95 2.01
C ILE A 104 -15.35 -16.39 1.13
N MET A 105 -14.99 -17.68 1.14
CA MET A 105 -13.86 -18.17 0.38
C MET A 105 -14.10 -18.12 -1.14
N ARG A 106 -15.30 -18.48 -1.61
CA ARG A 106 -15.66 -18.35 -3.02
C ARG A 106 -15.70 -16.88 -3.48
N GLY A 107 -16.18 -15.97 -2.63
CA GLY A 107 -16.09 -14.53 -2.91
C GLY A 107 -14.66 -14.05 -3.07
N ASN A 108 -13.74 -14.54 -2.22
CA ASN A 108 -12.32 -14.25 -2.36
C ASN A 108 -11.72 -14.86 -3.65
N ASP A 109 -12.14 -16.07 -4.03
CA ASP A 109 -11.71 -16.72 -5.27
C ASP A 109 -12.14 -15.93 -6.49
N LEU A 110 -13.34 -15.36 -6.46
CA LEU A 110 -13.85 -14.49 -7.53
C LEU A 110 -12.97 -13.26 -7.75
N VAL A 111 -12.53 -12.60 -6.66
CA VAL A 111 -11.61 -11.45 -6.78
C VAL A 111 -10.27 -11.87 -7.38
N PHE A 112 -9.72 -13.03 -6.97
CA PHE A 112 -8.47 -13.55 -7.52
C PHE A 112 -8.57 -14.14 -8.94
N ALA A 113 -9.78 -14.37 -9.44
CA ALA A 113 -9.97 -14.79 -10.82
C ALA A 113 -9.56 -13.71 -11.84
N PHE A 114 -9.52 -12.44 -11.39
CA PHE A 114 -9.10 -11.33 -12.22
C PHE A 114 -7.68 -10.86 -11.84
N PRO A 115 -6.81 -10.57 -12.82
CA PRO A 115 -5.55 -9.89 -12.55
C PRO A 115 -5.79 -8.53 -11.90
N SER A 116 -5.01 -8.17 -10.88
CA SER A 116 -5.18 -6.92 -10.11
C SER A 116 -5.18 -5.66 -10.98
N LEU A 117 -4.32 -5.62 -12.00
CA LEU A 117 -4.28 -4.52 -12.97
C LEU A 117 -5.57 -4.40 -13.78
N VAL A 118 -6.21 -5.51 -14.12
CA VAL A 118 -7.48 -5.49 -14.87
C VAL A 118 -8.58 -4.87 -14.02
N ILE A 119 -8.66 -5.25 -12.73
CA ILE A 119 -9.61 -4.63 -11.79
C ILE A 119 -9.35 -3.12 -11.69
N ALA A 120 -8.09 -2.72 -11.59
CA ALA A 120 -7.72 -1.30 -11.51
C ALA A 120 -8.11 -0.53 -12.78
N ILE A 121 -7.87 -1.10 -13.96
CA ILE A 121 -8.28 -0.51 -15.24
C ILE A 121 -9.80 -0.38 -15.33
N LEU A 122 -10.55 -1.40 -14.93
CA LEU A 122 -12.01 -1.35 -14.93
C LEU A 122 -12.56 -0.26 -14.01
N ILE A 123 -12.03 -0.16 -12.79
CA ILE A 123 -12.43 0.89 -11.84
C ILE A 123 -12.13 2.27 -12.42
N THR A 124 -10.93 2.47 -12.94
CA THR A 124 -10.52 3.77 -13.50
C THR A 124 -11.22 4.11 -14.82
N ALA A 125 -11.60 3.11 -15.62
CA ALA A 125 -12.39 3.33 -16.83
C ALA A 125 -13.81 3.85 -16.53
N VAL A 126 -14.41 3.39 -15.41
CA VAL A 126 -15.77 3.78 -15.01
C VAL A 126 -15.76 5.08 -14.21
N PHE A 127 -14.84 5.23 -13.26
CA PHE A 127 -14.83 6.32 -12.27
C PHE A 127 -13.78 7.40 -12.57
N GLY A 128 -12.96 7.20 -13.59
CA GLY A 128 -11.86 8.09 -13.95
C GLY A 128 -10.56 7.79 -13.18
N PRO A 129 -9.41 8.25 -13.70
CA PRO A 129 -8.12 8.09 -13.03
C PRO A 129 -8.00 9.01 -11.81
N SER A 130 -7.68 8.42 -10.64
CA SER A 130 -7.45 9.17 -9.40
C SER A 130 -6.72 8.33 -8.35
N ALA A 131 -6.10 8.99 -7.38
CA ALA A 131 -5.49 8.31 -6.22
C ALA A 131 -6.52 7.48 -5.43
N ILE A 132 -7.77 7.96 -5.31
CA ILE A 132 -8.86 7.28 -4.59
C ILE A 132 -9.20 5.97 -5.32
N ASN A 133 -9.34 6.01 -6.64
CA ASN A 133 -9.66 4.81 -7.42
C ASN A 133 -8.51 3.80 -7.42
N ALA A 134 -7.25 4.26 -7.38
CA ALA A 134 -6.09 3.40 -7.16
C ALA A 134 -6.13 2.73 -5.78
N ILE A 135 -6.46 3.48 -4.71
CA ILE A 135 -6.66 2.94 -3.35
C ILE A 135 -7.74 1.85 -3.37
N LEU A 136 -8.88 2.11 -3.97
CA LEU A 136 -9.98 1.14 -4.05
C LEU A 136 -9.56 -0.13 -4.80
N ALA A 137 -8.90 0.02 -5.95
CA ALA A 137 -8.43 -1.11 -6.74
C ALA A 137 -7.43 -2.00 -5.97
N ILE A 138 -6.40 -1.39 -5.38
CA ILE A 138 -5.38 -2.10 -4.61
C ILE A 138 -5.99 -2.70 -3.33
N GLY A 139 -6.87 -1.94 -2.65
CA GLY A 139 -7.51 -2.35 -1.41
C GLY A 139 -8.46 -3.53 -1.60
N ILE A 140 -9.30 -3.53 -2.63
CA ILE A 140 -10.20 -4.65 -2.96
C ILE A 140 -9.39 -5.93 -3.18
N PHE A 141 -8.26 -5.84 -3.89
CA PHE A 141 -7.39 -7.00 -4.11
C PHE A 141 -6.70 -7.49 -2.84
N ASN A 142 -6.47 -6.62 -1.86
CA ASN A 142 -5.88 -6.98 -0.57
C ASN A 142 -6.87 -7.71 0.37
N ILE A 143 -8.18 -7.50 0.22
CA ILE A 143 -9.19 -8.15 1.07
C ILE A 143 -9.04 -9.69 1.08
N PRO A 144 -9.05 -10.39 -0.06
CA PRO A 144 -8.90 -11.84 -0.06
C PRO A 144 -7.53 -12.32 0.43
N VAL A 145 -6.46 -11.53 0.27
CA VAL A 145 -5.14 -11.86 0.80
C VAL A 145 -5.21 -11.96 2.32
N PHE A 146 -5.69 -10.92 2.99
CA PHE A 146 -5.80 -10.91 4.45
C PHE A 146 -6.84 -11.91 4.97
N ALA A 147 -7.96 -12.09 4.26
CA ALA A 147 -8.96 -13.08 4.63
C ALA A 147 -8.40 -14.51 4.62
N ARG A 148 -7.66 -14.90 3.60
CA ARG A 148 -7.03 -16.21 3.51
C ARG A 148 -5.94 -16.42 4.57
N VAL A 149 -5.09 -15.41 4.79
CA VAL A 149 -4.04 -15.48 5.81
C VAL A 149 -4.63 -15.58 7.20
N ALA A 150 -5.61 -14.73 7.53
CA ALA A 150 -6.29 -14.76 8.84
C ALA A 150 -7.01 -16.09 9.06
N ARG A 151 -7.74 -16.60 8.05
CA ARG A 151 -8.41 -17.90 8.15
C ARG A 151 -7.41 -19.04 8.35
N GLY A 152 -6.37 -19.12 7.52
CA GLY A 152 -5.36 -20.19 7.59
C GLY A 152 -4.64 -20.22 8.93
N ALA A 153 -4.18 -19.06 9.42
CA ALA A 153 -3.52 -18.96 10.71
C ALA A 153 -4.45 -19.26 11.90
N SER A 154 -5.74 -18.93 11.78
CA SER A 154 -6.73 -19.14 12.85
C SER A 154 -7.15 -20.60 13.00
N LEU A 155 -7.21 -21.36 11.89
CA LEU A 155 -7.77 -22.74 11.90
C LEU A 155 -7.08 -23.66 12.90
N SER A 156 -5.76 -23.60 13.03
CA SER A 156 -5.00 -24.40 13.99
C SER A 156 -5.26 -24.00 15.43
N LEU A 157 -5.49 -22.69 15.69
CA LEU A 157 -5.72 -22.18 17.04
C LEU A 157 -7.07 -22.61 17.60
N TRP A 158 -8.08 -22.82 16.74
CA TRP A 158 -9.42 -23.24 17.18
C TRP A 158 -9.46 -24.62 17.85
N THR A 159 -8.41 -25.43 17.71
CA THR A 159 -8.30 -26.78 18.30
C THR A 159 -7.44 -26.79 19.56
N LEU A 160 -6.84 -25.67 19.96
CA LEU A 160 -5.96 -25.60 21.13
C LEU A 160 -6.74 -25.48 22.44
N ASP A 161 -6.18 -26.01 23.52
CA ASP A 161 -6.81 -26.11 24.84
C ASP A 161 -7.29 -24.79 25.42
N PHE A 162 -6.54 -23.71 25.22
CA PHE A 162 -6.96 -22.39 25.72
C PHE A 162 -8.24 -21.88 25.03
N VAL A 163 -8.45 -22.21 23.75
CA VAL A 163 -9.68 -21.89 23.02
C VAL A 163 -10.82 -22.82 23.48
N LEU A 164 -10.52 -24.11 23.68
CA LEU A 164 -11.51 -25.06 24.21
C LEU A 164 -11.97 -24.65 25.61
N SER A 165 -11.06 -24.24 26.48
CA SER A 165 -11.36 -23.72 27.81
C SER A 165 -12.24 -22.46 27.75
N ALA A 166 -11.97 -21.55 26.82
CA ALA A 166 -12.80 -20.36 26.60
C ALA A 166 -14.25 -20.71 26.15
N LYS A 167 -14.39 -21.77 25.32
CA LYS A 167 -15.72 -22.28 24.93
C LYS A 167 -16.48 -22.88 26.14
N VAL A 168 -15.80 -23.66 26.98
CA VAL A 168 -16.38 -24.23 28.21
C VAL A 168 -16.79 -23.10 29.17
N ALA A 169 -16.03 -22.01 29.24
CA ALA A 169 -16.37 -20.81 30.01
C ALA A 169 -17.53 -19.98 29.38
N GLY A 170 -18.20 -20.48 28.32
CA GLY A 170 -19.35 -19.84 27.71
C GLY A 170 -19.06 -18.70 26.74
N LYS A 171 -17.80 -18.46 26.37
CA LYS A 171 -17.48 -17.41 25.39
C LYS A 171 -17.97 -17.77 23.99
N GLY A 172 -18.66 -16.84 23.33
CA GLY A 172 -19.10 -16.98 21.95
C GLY A 172 -17.95 -16.89 20.95
N LYS A 173 -18.16 -17.43 19.74
CA LYS A 173 -17.12 -17.50 18.66
C LYS A 173 -16.51 -16.13 18.33
N ALA A 174 -17.32 -15.07 18.22
CA ALA A 174 -16.82 -13.72 17.92
C ALA A 174 -15.89 -13.21 19.02
N ARG A 175 -16.25 -13.40 20.29
CA ARG A 175 -15.43 -12.99 21.42
C ARG A 175 -14.11 -13.77 21.49
N ILE A 176 -14.14 -15.08 21.25
CA ILE A 176 -12.95 -15.93 21.16
C ILE A 176 -12.04 -15.45 20.00
N SER A 177 -12.62 -15.13 18.85
CA SER A 177 -11.87 -14.64 17.70
C SER A 177 -11.08 -13.35 18.04
N VAL A 178 -11.72 -12.39 18.74
CA VAL A 178 -11.09 -11.11 19.07
C VAL A 178 -10.14 -11.22 20.26
N GLU A 179 -10.55 -11.90 21.36
CA GLU A 179 -9.76 -11.94 22.60
C GLU A 179 -8.62 -12.97 22.56
N HIS A 180 -8.79 -14.07 21.81
CA HIS A 180 -7.84 -15.18 21.86
C HIS A 180 -7.18 -15.50 20.52
N ILE A 181 -7.90 -15.45 19.39
CA ILE A 181 -7.33 -15.82 18.10
C ILE A 181 -6.53 -14.64 17.51
N LEU A 182 -7.15 -13.47 17.38
CA LEU A 182 -6.55 -12.30 16.73
C LEU A 182 -5.19 -11.91 17.35
N PRO A 183 -5.01 -11.83 18.67
CA PRO A 183 -3.70 -11.50 19.24
C PRO A 183 -2.62 -12.54 18.90
N ASN A 184 -3.00 -13.82 18.82
CA ASN A 184 -2.06 -14.89 18.52
C ASN A 184 -1.63 -14.95 17.03
N ILE A 185 -2.42 -14.42 16.11
CA ILE A 185 -2.06 -14.32 14.69
C ILE A 185 -1.53 -12.93 14.30
N ALA A 186 -1.50 -11.98 15.24
CA ALA A 186 -1.13 -10.58 14.97
C ALA A 186 0.25 -10.46 14.29
N ASN A 187 1.24 -11.24 14.72
CA ASN A 187 2.57 -11.24 14.10
C ASN A 187 2.53 -11.68 12.64
N ILE A 188 1.72 -12.69 12.31
CA ILE A 188 1.55 -13.16 10.92
C ILE A 188 0.87 -12.08 10.08
N LEU A 189 -0.15 -11.41 10.63
CA LEU A 189 -0.84 -10.31 9.97
C LEU A 189 0.06 -9.10 9.76
N LEU A 190 0.93 -8.77 10.72
CA LEU A 190 1.92 -7.69 10.59
C LEU A 190 2.93 -8.00 9.48
N VAL A 191 3.47 -9.21 9.45
CA VAL A 191 4.39 -9.64 8.37
C VAL A 191 3.69 -9.56 7.01
N GLN A 192 2.47 -10.09 6.90
CA GLN A 192 1.70 -9.98 5.66
C GLN A 192 1.41 -8.52 5.30
N GLY A 193 1.11 -7.68 6.29
CA GLY A 193 0.91 -6.24 6.11
C GLY A 193 2.12 -5.54 5.50
N THR A 194 3.33 -5.84 5.97
CA THR A 194 4.57 -5.26 5.40
C THR A 194 4.83 -5.73 3.97
N ILE A 195 4.54 -7.01 3.67
CA ILE A 195 4.64 -7.53 2.30
C ILE A 195 3.65 -6.80 1.38
N GLN A 196 2.39 -6.71 1.80
CA GLN A 196 1.34 -6.04 1.02
C GLN A 196 1.57 -4.54 0.88
N PHE A 197 2.18 -3.90 1.88
CA PHE A 197 2.58 -2.50 1.80
C PHE A 197 3.63 -2.29 0.69
N SER A 198 4.66 -3.12 0.64
CA SER A 198 5.69 -3.05 -0.41
C SER A 198 5.10 -3.28 -1.80
N LEU A 199 4.23 -4.30 -1.94
CA LEU A 199 3.51 -4.57 -3.19
C LEU A 199 2.52 -3.46 -3.53
N GLY A 200 1.92 -2.82 -2.53
CA GLY A 200 1.00 -1.69 -2.69
C GLY A 200 1.68 -0.45 -3.25
N ILE A 201 2.89 -0.11 -2.78
CA ILE A 201 3.71 0.97 -3.36
C ILE A 201 4.02 0.65 -4.83
N LEU A 202 4.43 -0.58 -5.12
CA LEU A 202 4.74 -0.99 -6.49
C LEU A 202 3.50 -0.97 -7.40
N ALA A 203 2.35 -1.40 -6.90
CA ALA A 203 1.09 -1.35 -7.62
C ALA A 203 0.63 0.09 -7.88
N GLU A 204 0.74 0.98 -6.88
CA GLU A 204 0.45 2.42 -7.06
C GLU A 204 1.36 3.02 -8.13
N ALA A 205 2.66 2.74 -8.04
CA ALA A 205 3.63 3.24 -9.02
C ALA A 205 3.31 2.73 -10.43
N GLY A 206 2.95 1.45 -10.58
CA GLY A 206 2.52 0.88 -11.86
C GLY A 206 1.25 1.53 -12.41
N LEU A 207 0.23 1.76 -11.57
CA LEU A 207 -1.00 2.44 -11.98
C LEU A 207 -0.75 3.91 -12.35
N ALA A 208 0.04 4.62 -11.56
CA ALA A 208 0.40 6.01 -11.83
C ALA A 208 1.25 6.14 -13.11
N TYR A 209 2.15 5.17 -13.35
CA TYR A 209 2.97 5.09 -14.57
C TYR A 209 2.11 4.97 -15.83
N VAL A 210 1.04 4.18 -15.83
CA VAL A 210 0.10 4.08 -16.96
C VAL A 210 -0.99 5.17 -16.95
N GLY A 211 -0.87 6.17 -16.07
CA GLY A 211 -1.78 7.32 -16.00
C GLY A 211 -3.08 7.08 -15.23
N LEU A 212 -3.21 5.97 -14.51
CA LEU A 212 -4.42 5.58 -13.77
C LEU A 212 -4.37 5.93 -12.27
N GLY A 213 -3.23 6.45 -11.79
CA GLY A 213 -3.01 6.85 -10.40
C GLY A 213 -3.38 8.30 -10.11
N ALA A 214 -2.63 8.91 -9.19
CA ALA A 214 -2.75 10.33 -8.86
C ALA A 214 -2.57 11.20 -10.10
N GLN A 215 -3.44 12.20 -10.25
CA GLN A 215 -3.42 13.11 -11.40
C GLN A 215 -2.70 14.42 -11.07
N PRO A 216 -2.08 15.08 -12.06
CA PRO A 216 -1.52 16.41 -11.88
C PRO A 216 -2.55 17.37 -11.24
N PRO A 217 -2.12 18.33 -10.41
CA PRO A 217 -0.72 18.70 -10.11
C PRO A 217 -0.03 17.83 -9.06
N THR A 218 -0.73 16.86 -8.44
CA THR A 218 -0.19 16.03 -7.34
C THR A 218 0.85 15.04 -7.87
N PRO A 219 2.12 15.13 -7.44
CA PRO A 219 3.12 14.15 -7.83
C PRO A 219 2.93 12.83 -7.09
N SER A 220 3.32 11.73 -7.75
CA SER A 220 3.62 10.43 -7.14
C SER A 220 4.88 9.86 -7.78
N TRP A 221 5.55 8.94 -7.10
CA TRP A 221 6.78 8.37 -7.63
C TRP A 221 6.57 7.65 -8.98
N GLY A 222 5.44 6.94 -9.14
CA GLY A 222 5.11 6.29 -10.41
C GLY A 222 4.85 7.29 -11.53
N ARG A 223 4.21 8.42 -11.25
CA ARG A 223 4.00 9.48 -12.24
C ARG A 223 5.31 10.17 -12.62
N MET A 224 6.17 10.46 -11.64
CA MET A 224 7.50 11.03 -11.90
C MET A 224 8.32 10.11 -12.81
N LEU A 225 8.29 8.79 -12.56
CA LEU A 225 8.96 7.81 -13.40
C LEU A 225 8.39 7.77 -14.82
N SER A 226 7.07 7.83 -14.98
CA SER A 226 6.41 7.90 -16.29
C SER A 226 6.84 9.14 -17.09
N ASP A 227 6.84 10.30 -16.43
CA ASP A 227 7.28 11.56 -17.05
C ASP A 227 8.77 11.50 -17.44
N ALA A 228 9.62 10.94 -16.57
CA ALA A 228 11.06 10.78 -16.81
C ALA A 228 11.37 9.80 -17.96
N GLN A 229 10.57 8.74 -18.14
CA GLN A 229 10.77 7.77 -19.22
C GLN A 229 10.67 8.44 -20.60
N THR A 230 9.76 9.36 -20.78
CA THR A 230 9.60 10.09 -22.06
C THR A 230 10.80 10.96 -22.40
N LEU A 231 11.60 11.30 -21.38
CA LEU A 231 12.76 12.19 -21.46
C LEU A 231 14.10 11.45 -21.31
N ILE A 232 14.10 10.11 -21.27
CA ILE A 232 15.28 9.31 -20.95
C ILE A 232 16.45 9.54 -21.92
N TYR A 233 16.17 9.80 -23.19
CA TYR A 233 17.19 10.06 -24.20
C TYR A 233 17.79 11.46 -24.13
N THR A 234 17.13 12.41 -23.50
CA THR A 234 17.58 13.81 -23.41
C THR A 234 18.00 14.20 -21.98
N HIS A 235 17.35 13.63 -20.96
CA HIS A 235 17.54 13.98 -19.55
C HIS A 235 17.46 12.72 -18.68
N ALA A 236 18.39 11.76 -18.91
CA ALA A 236 18.42 10.47 -18.20
C ALA A 236 18.53 10.61 -16.67
N ASN A 237 19.09 11.71 -16.17
CA ASN A 237 19.18 12.00 -14.74
C ASN A 237 17.82 12.02 -14.02
N LEU A 238 16.74 12.42 -14.70
CA LEU A 238 15.39 12.44 -14.13
C LEU A 238 14.84 11.04 -13.83
N ALA A 239 15.32 10.00 -14.52
CA ALA A 239 14.88 8.61 -14.30
C ALA A 239 15.75 7.87 -13.27
N ILE A 240 16.93 8.40 -12.92
CA ILE A 240 17.89 7.79 -11.99
C ILE A 240 17.68 8.29 -10.55
N ILE A 241 17.12 9.49 -10.40
CA ILE A 241 16.82 10.12 -9.11
C ILE A 241 15.51 9.58 -8.57
#